data_5a78a3e7999f90e44c31ac3b490b7baa
#
_entry.id   5a78a3e7999f90e44c31ac3b490b7baa
#
_cell.length_a   1.000
_cell.length_b   1.000
_cell.length_c   1.000
_cell.angle_alpha   90.00
_cell.angle_beta   90.00
_cell.angle_gamma   90.00
#
_symmetry.space_group_name_H-M   'P 1'
#
loop_
_entity.id
_entity.type
_entity.pdbx_description
1 polymer ?
#
loop_
_entity_poly.entity_id
_entity_poly.type
_entity_poly.pdbx_seq_one_letter_code
_entity_poly.pdbx_strand_id
1 'polypeptide(L)'
;PLGDEVMALLYAADRLDHLRQDIEPRLARGVDVVCDRYRLSSLAYQSLTADLDWVAALNSKARRPDLTVFLDVPPEICRERMARRQGAVELYEQESKIRRVREHYLELIPAAEAAGERIVRVDGQGDVGTVAGLVWAACQAALPGLY
;
A
#
# COMPACT_ATOMS: atom_id res chain seq x y z
N PRO A 1 8.13 -12.74 -18.60
CA PRO A 1 7.41 -11.90 -17.61
C PRO A 1 6.54 -10.89 -18.34
N LEU A 2 5.36 -10.55 -17.76
CA LEU A 2 4.51 -9.49 -18.28
C LEU A 2 5.19 -8.13 -18.05
N GLY A 3 5.03 -7.18 -18.98
CA GLY A 3 5.50 -5.82 -18.83
C GLY A 3 4.75 -5.08 -17.70
N ASP A 4 5.35 -4.02 -17.17
CA ASP A 4 4.81 -3.29 -16.01
C ASP A 4 3.47 -2.60 -16.34
N GLU A 5 3.26 -2.14 -17.59
CA GLU A 5 1.98 -1.59 -18.01
C GLU A 5 0.87 -2.65 -18.02
N VAL A 6 1.18 -3.87 -18.48
CA VAL A 6 0.22 -4.99 -18.43
C VAL A 6 -0.14 -5.34 -16.99
N MET A 7 0.84 -5.34 -16.10
CA MET A 7 0.60 -5.55 -14.67
C MET A 7 -0.24 -4.44 -14.06
N ALA A 8 -0.02 -3.18 -14.46
CA ALA A 8 -0.84 -2.06 -13.99
C ALA A 8 -2.32 -2.22 -14.38
N LEU A 9 -2.58 -2.61 -15.63
CA LEU A 9 -3.92 -2.90 -16.14
C LEU A 9 -4.59 -4.06 -15.37
N LEU A 10 -3.86 -5.15 -15.15
CA LEU A 10 -4.37 -6.31 -14.43
C LEU A 10 -4.73 -5.96 -12.98
N TYR A 11 -3.85 -5.26 -12.27
CA TYR A 11 -4.14 -4.83 -10.89
C TYR A 11 -5.29 -3.83 -10.81
N ALA A 12 -5.43 -2.94 -11.79
CA ALA A 12 -6.55 -2.01 -11.83
C ALA A 12 -7.88 -2.73 -12.09
N ALA A 13 -7.89 -3.68 -13.02
CA ALA A 13 -9.07 -4.49 -13.34
C ALA A 13 -9.49 -5.36 -12.15
N ASP A 14 -8.56 -6.10 -11.54
CA ASP A 14 -8.77 -6.92 -10.35
C ASP A 14 -9.33 -6.09 -9.20
N ARG A 15 -8.77 -4.89 -8.96
CA ARG A 15 -9.25 -3.98 -7.92
C ARG A 15 -10.69 -3.54 -8.14
N LEU A 16 -11.07 -3.21 -9.37
CA LEU A 16 -12.43 -2.79 -9.66
C LEU A 16 -13.42 -3.96 -9.52
N ASP A 17 -13.02 -5.15 -9.90
CA ASP A 17 -13.83 -6.36 -9.69
C ASP A 17 -13.99 -6.67 -8.21
N HIS A 18 -12.91 -6.66 -7.44
CA HIS A 18 -12.93 -6.87 -5.98
C HIS A 18 -13.77 -5.81 -5.25
N LEU A 19 -13.66 -4.54 -5.64
CA LEU A 19 -14.54 -3.49 -5.13
C LEU A 19 -16.01 -3.83 -5.32
N ARG A 20 -16.39 -4.21 -6.54
CA ARG A 20 -17.77 -4.47 -6.91
C ARG A 20 -18.32 -5.75 -6.27
N GLN A 21 -17.52 -6.81 -6.24
CA GLN A 21 -17.97 -8.14 -5.81
C GLN A 21 -17.95 -8.32 -4.29
N ASP A 22 -17.02 -7.68 -3.59
CA ASP A 22 -16.79 -7.96 -2.19
C ASP A 22 -16.76 -6.71 -1.30
N ILE A 23 -15.96 -5.69 -1.61
CA ILE A 23 -15.73 -4.55 -0.71
C ILE A 23 -17.00 -3.71 -0.53
N GLU A 24 -17.60 -3.21 -1.61
CA GLU A 24 -18.79 -2.35 -1.55
C GLU A 24 -19.99 -3.06 -0.92
N PRO A 25 -20.28 -4.34 -1.22
CA PRO A 25 -21.35 -5.06 -0.52
C PRO A 25 -21.12 -5.25 0.98
N ARG A 26 -19.87 -5.36 1.44
CA ARG A 26 -19.55 -5.46 2.88
C ARG A 26 -19.71 -4.11 3.55
N LEU A 27 -19.16 -3.05 2.98
CA LEU A 27 -19.30 -1.70 3.49
C LEU A 27 -20.78 -1.26 3.60
N ALA A 28 -21.59 -1.61 2.59
CA ALA A 28 -23.03 -1.35 2.60
C ALA A 28 -23.78 -2.04 3.76
N ARG A 29 -23.21 -3.10 4.33
CA ARG A 29 -23.73 -3.80 5.51
C ARG A 29 -23.11 -3.34 6.82
N GLY A 30 -22.29 -2.28 6.79
CA GLY A 30 -21.61 -1.78 7.98
C GLY A 30 -20.43 -2.65 8.44
N VAL A 31 -19.86 -3.47 7.54
CA VAL A 31 -18.69 -4.30 7.83
C VAL A 31 -17.43 -3.55 7.43
N ASP A 32 -16.49 -3.39 8.35
CA ASP A 32 -15.19 -2.82 8.05
C ASP A 32 -14.36 -3.76 7.16
N VAL A 33 -13.63 -3.16 6.22
CA VAL A 33 -12.80 -3.91 5.27
C VAL A 33 -11.36 -3.42 5.36
N VAL A 34 -10.44 -4.34 5.57
CA VAL A 34 -9.00 -4.10 5.55
C VAL A 34 -8.39 -4.72 4.31
N CYS A 35 -7.70 -3.91 3.51
CA CYS A 35 -6.98 -4.37 2.32
C CYS A 35 -5.47 -4.30 2.56
N ASP A 36 -4.77 -5.42 2.36
CA ASP A 36 -3.32 -5.41 2.23
C ASP A 36 -2.95 -4.96 0.83
N ARG A 37 -2.37 -3.76 0.73
CA ARG A 37 -2.07 -3.04 -0.50
C ARG A 37 -3.35 -2.64 -1.28
N TYR A 38 -3.35 -1.43 -1.78
CA TYR A 38 -4.47 -0.90 -2.54
C TYR A 38 -3.98 0.11 -3.60
N ARG A 39 -4.78 1.13 -3.99
CA ARG A 39 -4.47 2.08 -5.07
C ARG A 39 -3.11 2.80 -4.91
N LEU A 40 -2.74 3.26 -3.70
CA LEU A 40 -1.46 3.91 -3.45
C LEU A 40 -0.28 2.96 -3.75
N SER A 41 -0.44 1.67 -3.49
CA SER A 41 0.54 0.66 -3.85
C SER A 41 0.72 0.53 -5.36
N SER A 42 -0.35 0.63 -6.15
CA SER A 42 -0.23 0.65 -7.62
C SER A 42 0.54 1.88 -8.10
N LEU A 43 0.24 3.04 -7.55
CA LEU A 43 1.01 4.25 -7.86
C LEU A 43 2.49 4.06 -7.53
N ALA A 44 2.82 3.59 -6.32
CA ALA A 44 4.21 3.45 -5.88
C ALA A 44 5.02 2.39 -6.64
N TYR A 45 4.40 1.30 -7.07
CA TYR A 45 5.09 0.18 -7.73
C TYR A 45 5.08 0.31 -9.24
N GLN A 46 3.93 0.52 -9.87
CA GLN A 46 3.82 0.51 -11.32
C GLN A 46 4.37 1.78 -11.96
N SER A 47 4.27 2.95 -11.30
CA SER A 47 4.85 4.17 -11.86
C SER A 47 6.36 4.33 -11.62
N LEU A 48 7.04 3.32 -11.10
CA LEU A 48 8.51 3.26 -11.19
C LEU A 48 9.01 3.14 -12.64
N THR A 49 8.19 2.62 -13.53
CA THR A 49 8.53 2.33 -14.92
C THR A 49 7.47 2.79 -15.91
N ALA A 50 6.20 2.87 -15.50
CA ALA A 50 5.11 3.41 -16.30
C ALA A 50 4.86 4.89 -15.95
N ASP A 51 4.14 5.59 -16.81
CA ASP A 51 3.73 6.98 -16.57
C ASP A 51 2.80 7.09 -15.36
N LEU A 52 3.11 7.99 -14.43
CA LEU A 52 2.37 8.17 -13.18
C LEU A 52 0.91 8.60 -13.42
N ASP A 53 0.69 9.55 -14.33
CA ASP A 53 -0.64 10.08 -14.61
C ASP A 53 -1.53 9.00 -15.23
N TRP A 54 -0.94 8.16 -16.09
CA TRP A 54 -1.63 7.03 -16.66
C TRP A 54 -2.00 5.98 -15.60
N VAL A 55 -1.07 5.61 -14.71
CA VAL A 55 -1.36 4.70 -13.59
C VAL A 55 -2.41 5.29 -12.66
N ALA A 56 -2.37 6.59 -12.40
CA ALA A 56 -3.38 7.28 -11.61
C ALA A 56 -4.76 7.25 -12.28
N ALA A 57 -4.80 7.47 -13.60
CA ALA A 57 -6.04 7.40 -14.38
C ALA A 57 -6.68 6.02 -14.34
N LEU A 58 -5.89 4.94 -14.46
CA LEU A 58 -6.36 3.55 -14.32
C LEU A 58 -7.03 3.30 -12.96
N ASN A 59 -6.51 3.93 -11.92
CA ASN A 59 -6.99 3.78 -10.54
C ASN A 59 -8.05 4.82 -10.13
N SER A 60 -8.44 5.73 -11.03
CA SER A 60 -9.34 6.86 -10.73
C SER A 60 -10.74 6.43 -10.32
N LYS A 61 -11.21 5.27 -10.76
CA LYS A 61 -12.52 4.69 -10.42
C LYS A 61 -12.51 3.88 -9.12
N ALA A 62 -11.33 3.60 -8.56
CA ALA A 62 -11.25 2.89 -7.30
C ALA A 62 -11.68 3.80 -6.15
N ARG A 63 -12.55 3.29 -5.26
CA ARG A 63 -12.97 3.98 -4.04
C ARG A 63 -11.74 4.45 -3.25
N ARG A 64 -11.78 5.65 -2.72
CA ARG A 64 -10.75 6.11 -1.77
C ARG A 64 -10.92 5.37 -0.44
N PRO A 65 -9.82 4.87 0.17
CA PRO A 65 -9.89 4.33 1.52
C PRO A 65 -10.26 5.43 2.52
N ASP A 66 -10.96 5.06 3.58
CA ASP A 66 -11.25 5.98 4.69
C ASP A 66 -9.98 6.28 5.50
N LEU A 67 -9.04 5.33 5.51
CA LEU A 67 -7.70 5.45 6.08
C LEU A 67 -6.72 4.59 5.30
N THR A 68 -5.53 5.12 5.04
CA THR A 68 -4.35 4.37 4.60
C THR A 68 -3.31 4.37 5.71
N VAL A 69 -2.89 3.19 6.15
CA VAL A 69 -1.74 3.04 7.05
C VAL A 69 -0.52 2.68 6.23
N PHE A 70 0.47 3.54 6.22
CA PHE A 70 1.76 3.29 5.59
C PHE A 70 2.77 2.80 6.64
N LEU A 71 3.12 1.52 6.57
CA LEU A 71 4.17 0.94 7.41
C LEU A 71 5.52 1.31 6.81
N ASP A 72 6.20 2.26 7.44
CA ASP A 72 7.52 2.69 6.99
C ASP A 72 8.60 1.82 7.61
N VAL A 73 9.26 1.04 6.77
CA VAL A 73 10.36 0.14 7.16
C VAL A 73 11.60 0.46 6.31
N PRO A 74 12.74 0.76 6.93
CA PRO A 74 13.99 0.94 6.18
C PRO A 74 14.33 -0.29 5.32
N PRO A 75 14.88 -0.10 4.12
CA PRO A 75 15.22 -1.21 3.21
C PRO A 75 16.12 -2.26 3.83
N GLU A 76 17.04 -1.85 4.71
CA GLU A 76 17.98 -2.72 5.42
C GLU A 76 17.23 -3.71 6.32
N ILE A 77 16.22 -3.23 7.06
CA ILE A 77 15.37 -4.08 7.92
C ILE A 77 14.50 -5.01 7.07
N CYS A 78 13.96 -4.52 5.95
CA CYS A 78 13.22 -5.37 5.01
C CYS A 78 14.11 -6.50 4.50
N ARG A 79 15.35 -6.21 4.09
CA ARG A 79 16.33 -7.20 3.65
C ARG A 79 16.64 -8.25 4.72
N GLU A 80 16.88 -7.82 5.97
CA GLU A 80 17.13 -8.74 7.08
C GLU A 80 15.93 -9.67 7.33
N ARG A 81 14.70 -9.12 7.30
CA ARG A 81 13.49 -9.93 7.47
C ARG A 81 13.29 -10.93 6.33
N MET A 82 13.59 -10.54 5.09
CA MET A 82 13.52 -11.44 3.93
C MET A 82 14.58 -12.54 4.00
N ALA A 83 15.82 -12.21 4.38
CA ALA A 83 16.90 -13.17 4.53
C ALA A 83 16.55 -14.30 5.53
N ARG A 84 15.85 -13.94 6.61
CA ARG A 84 15.37 -14.93 7.60
C ARG A 84 14.28 -15.86 7.06
N ARG A 85 13.54 -15.44 6.01
CA ARG A 85 12.42 -16.22 5.44
C ARG A 85 12.83 -17.09 4.25
N GLN A 86 13.71 -16.61 3.38
CA GLN A 86 13.94 -17.18 2.04
C GLN A 86 15.38 -17.61 1.75
N GLY A 87 16.35 -17.37 2.67
CA GLY A 87 17.77 -17.59 2.36
C GLY A 87 18.40 -16.49 1.50
N ALA A 88 19.74 -16.59 1.27
CA ALA A 88 20.59 -15.46 0.85
C ALA A 88 20.66 -15.16 -0.67
N VAL A 89 19.85 -15.77 -1.52
CA VAL A 89 19.96 -15.63 -2.99
C VAL A 89 19.08 -14.45 -3.47
N GLU A 90 19.65 -13.51 -4.25
CA GLU A 90 19.00 -12.34 -4.88
C GLU A 90 18.65 -11.15 -3.96
N LEU A 91 19.21 -11.04 -2.77
CA LEU A 91 18.84 -9.98 -1.81
C LEU A 91 19.23 -8.57 -2.24
N TYR A 92 20.27 -8.39 -3.05
CA TYR A 92 20.75 -7.05 -3.42
C TYR A 92 19.83 -6.34 -4.43
N GLU A 93 19.38 -7.03 -5.47
CA GLU A 93 18.42 -6.49 -6.45
C GLU A 93 17.07 -6.18 -5.79
N GLN A 94 16.64 -7.06 -4.87
CA GLN A 94 15.41 -6.84 -4.10
C GLN A 94 15.52 -5.62 -3.18
N GLU A 95 16.66 -5.40 -2.52
CA GLU A 95 16.88 -4.23 -1.65
C GLU A 95 16.82 -2.93 -2.46
N SER A 96 17.47 -2.87 -3.62
CA SER A 96 17.44 -1.68 -4.48
C SER A 96 16.02 -1.34 -4.93
N LYS A 97 15.23 -2.36 -5.28
CA LYS A 97 13.83 -2.18 -5.65
C LYS A 97 12.98 -1.70 -4.45
N ILE A 98 13.18 -2.27 -3.27
CA ILE A 98 12.46 -1.87 -2.04
C ILE A 98 12.79 -0.42 -1.70
N ARG A 99 14.06 -0.01 -1.81
CA ARG A 99 14.49 1.37 -1.58
C ARG A 99 13.78 2.34 -2.52
N ARG A 100 13.77 2.07 -3.81
CA ARG A 100 13.08 2.89 -4.82
C ARG A 100 11.57 2.97 -4.57
N VAL A 101 10.94 1.83 -4.24
CA VAL A 101 9.50 1.80 -3.92
C VAL A 101 9.21 2.62 -2.67
N ARG A 102 10.02 2.49 -1.62
CA ARG A 102 9.85 3.29 -0.38
C ARG A 102 9.99 4.78 -0.65
N GLU A 103 11.05 5.18 -1.35
CA GLU A 103 11.28 6.58 -1.74
C GLU A 103 10.07 7.11 -2.51
N HIS A 104 9.58 6.35 -3.48
CA HIS A 104 8.42 6.73 -4.28
C HIS A 104 7.12 6.84 -3.44
N TYR A 105 6.88 5.96 -2.46
CA TYR A 105 5.78 6.16 -1.51
C TYR A 105 5.92 7.49 -0.77
N LEU A 106 7.12 7.82 -0.28
CA LEU A 106 7.37 9.06 0.46
C LEU A 106 7.19 10.32 -0.40
N GLU A 107 7.43 10.23 -1.71
CA GLU A 107 7.15 11.29 -2.68
C GLU A 107 5.65 11.43 -2.98
N LEU A 108 4.92 10.31 -3.08
CA LEU A 108 3.49 10.30 -3.42
C LEU A 108 2.57 10.68 -2.27
N ILE A 109 2.94 10.35 -1.03
CA ILE A 109 2.11 10.58 0.17
C ILE A 109 1.68 12.05 0.31
N PRO A 110 2.57 13.05 0.24
CA PRO A 110 2.17 14.46 0.38
C PRO A 110 1.14 14.91 -0.67
N ALA A 111 1.27 14.44 -1.90
CA ALA A 111 0.32 14.75 -2.97
C ALA A 111 -1.04 14.08 -2.74
N ALA A 112 -1.05 12.85 -2.26
CA ALA A 112 -2.27 12.13 -1.91
C ALA A 112 -3.00 12.78 -0.72
N GLU A 113 -2.27 13.22 0.31
CA GLU A 113 -2.82 13.96 1.44
C GLU A 113 -3.38 15.32 1.00
N ALA A 114 -2.69 16.05 0.14
CA ALA A 114 -3.18 17.30 -0.45
C ALA A 114 -4.46 17.09 -1.29
N ALA A 115 -4.62 15.91 -1.88
CA ALA A 115 -5.83 15.50 -2.57
C ALA A 115 -6.96 15.00 -1.64
N GLY A 116 -6.75 15.08 -0.30
CA GLY A 116 -7.74 14.74 0.72
C GLY A 116 -7.73 13.26 1.14
N GLU A 117 -6.69 12.50 0.83
CA GLU A 117 -6.52 11.16 1.39
C GLU A 117 -6.00 11.23 2.83
N ARG A 118 -6.57 10.42 3.71
CA ARG A 118 -6.09 10.30 5.09
C ARG A 118 -5.04 9.20 5.15
N ILE A 119 -3.79 9.59 5.40
CA ILE A 119 -2.66 8.65 5.47
C ILE A 119 -1.97 8.81 6.82
N VAL A 120 -1.73 7.69 7.50
CA VAL A 120 -0.95 7.67 8.74
C VAL A 120 0.29 6.84 8.50
N ARG A 121 1.45 7.44 8.76
CA ARG A 121 2.74 6.77 8.72
C ARG A 121 3.03 6.14 10.07
N VAL A 122 3.30 4.84 10.09
CA VAL A 122 3.64 4.06 11.28
C VAL A 122 5.04 3.49 11.13
N ASP A 123 5.87 3.63 12.15
CA ASP A 123 7.18 2.96 12.20
C ASP A 123 7.00 1.44 12.26
N GLY A 124 7.41 0.77 11.18
CA GLY A 124 7.30 -0.68 11.05
C GLY A 124 8.55 -1.46 11.48
N GLN A 125 9.51 -0.84 12.18
CA GLN A 125 10.78 -1.48 12.55
C GLN A 125 10.67 -2.45 13.74
N GLY A 126 9.70 -2.23 14.62
CA GLY A 126 9.47 -3.05 15.81
C GLY A 126 9.09 -4.50 15.53
N ASP A 127 8.92 -5.28 16.58
CA ASP A 127 8.29 -6.60 16.49
C ASP A 127 6.81 -6.50 16.12
N VAL A 128 6.19 -7.65 15.77
CA VAL A 128 4.81 -7.70 15.29
C VAL A 128 3.82 -7.10 16.30
N GLY A 129 4.01 -7.38 17.60
CA GLY A 129 3.12 -6.89 18.64
C GLY A 129 3.19 -5.37 18.80
N THR A 130 4.41 -4.83 18.83
CA THR A 130 4.66 -3.38 18.89
C THR A 130 4.05 -2.66 17.69
N VAL A 131 4.32 -3.14 16.47
CA VAL A 131 3.79 -2.52 15.25
C VAL A 131 2.26 -2.64 15.19
N ALA A 132 1.70 -3.78 15.58
CA ALA A 132 0.24 -3.95 15.65
C ALA A 132 -0.41 -2.95 16.62
N GLY A 133 0.20 -2.71 17.79
CA GLY A 133 -0.26 -1.71 18.74
C GLY A 133 -0.25 -0.29 18.16
N LEU A 134 0.82 0.09 17.45
CA LEU A 134 0.91 1.39 16.77
C LEU A 134 -0.13 1.56 15.67
N VAL A 135 -0.33 0.52 14.85
CA VAL A 135 -1.37 0.51 13.82
C VAL A 135 -2.75 0.66 14.43
N TRP A 136 -3.04 -0.09 15.48
CA TRP A 136 -4.34 -0.01 16.17
C TRP A 136 -4.59 1.38 16.73
N ALA A 137 -3.62 1.96 17.44
CA ALA A 137 -3.72 3.33 17.96
C ALA A 137 -3.95 4.36 16.85
N ALA A 138 -3.26 4.22 15.71
CA ALA A 138 -3.44 5.08 14.55
C ALA A 138 -4.86 4.94 13.96
N CYS A 139 -5.39 3.72 13.87
CA CYS A 139 -6.75 3.47 13.39
C CYS A 139 -7.79 4.10 14.33
N GLN A 140 -7.67 3.90 15.64
CA GLN A 140 -8.59 4.48 16.62
C GLN A 140 -8.60 6.01 16.58
N ALA A 141 -7.42 6.63 16.44
CA ALA A 141 -7.30 8.09 16.35
C ALA A 141 -7.90 8.66 15.05
N ALA A 142 -7.77 7.94 13.94
CA ALA A 142 -8.20 8.39 12.63
C ALA A 142 -9.67 8.05 12.31
N LEU A 143 -10.21 6.98 12.89
CA LEU A 143 -11.56 6.47 12.63
C LEU A 143 -12.36 6.44 13.94
N PRO A 144 -12.94 7.58 14.36
CA PRO A 144 -13.77 7.60 15.57
C PRO A 144 -14.99 6.70 15.36
N GLY A 145 -15.15 5.68 16.21
CA GLY A 145 -16.20 4.66 16.11
C GLY A 145 -15.69 3.26 15.75
N LEU A 146 -14.41 3.10 15.55
CA LEU A 146 -13.77 1.78 15.46
C LEU A 146 -13.68 1.20 16.89
N TYR A 147 -14.29 0.03 17.14
CA TYR A 147 -14.36 -0.62 18.46
C TYR A 147 -13.48 -1.87 18.51
#